data_6150b28b7f51ae5fb3898e6af05ddebc
#
_entry.id   6150b28b7f51ae5fb3898e6af05ddebc
#
_cell.length_a   1.000
_cell.length_b   1.000
_cell.length_c   1.000
_cell.angle_alpha   90.00
_cell.angle_beta   90.00
_cell.angle_gamma   90.00
#
_symmetry.space_group_name_H-M   'P 1'
#
loop_
_entity.id
_entity.type
_entity.pdbx_description
1 polymer ?
#
loop_
_entity_poly.entity_id
_entity_poly.type
_entity_poly.pdbx_seq_one_letter_code
_entity_poly.pdbx_strand_id
1 'polypeptide(L)'
;MKKELQKQMDSMMEMTMEAITNNKKLEPALNELFKYAPQDEKYQFILLHEIANQYLHELLDIDSEFHDYSFEEGIKICIEEKTDYLKERFQICTIQFQLDDITRTITFPKRLPLADMTYFVMSSLDIVCSYDFMINCEGIDYSTEEMQICSIADLCLEKNDMFLLSFFDSETDEFYPVTGKLINEELNKKEIELERIQVIEAQNEGPWVEENEHRTLEEQNDQLVSGFFFNKMFYERPDLFEELENGKDIEELLFQMIDEELNDDVFDTDRSEERRVGK
;
A
#
# COMPACT_ATOMS: atom_id res chain seq x y z
N MET A 1 38.65 6.32 14.97
CA MET A 1 37.95 7.18 14.00
C MET A 1 36.49 6.75 13.79
N LYS A 2 36.18 5.57 13.19
CA LYS A 2 34.76 5.15 13.01
C LYS A 2 33.94 5.10 14.30
N LYS A 3 34.45 4.56 15.41
CA LYS A 3 33.73 4.50 16.70
C LYS A 3 33.49 5.86 17.33
N GLU A 4 34.40 6.82 17.13
CA GLU A 4 34.26 8.18 17.66
C GLU A 4 33.18 8.95 16.85
N LEU A 5 33.18 8.79 15.52
CA LEU A 5 32.17 9.39 14.66
C LEU A 5 30.79 8.83 15.00
N GLN A 6 30.65 7.50 15.14
CA GLN A 6 29.38 6.87 15.53
C GLN A 6 28.87 7.43 16.86
N LYS A 7 29.72 7.53 17.87
CA LYS A 7 29.35 8.09 19.17
C LYS A 7 28.90 9.56 19.09
N GLN A 8 29.49 10.34 18.17
CA GLN A 8 29.06 11.71 17.92
C GLN A 8 27.68 11.76 17.28
N MET A 9 27.42 10.89 16.27
CA MET A 9 26.11 10.78 15.63
C MET A 9 25.02 10.35 16.63
N ASP A 10 25.29 9.32 17.45
CA ASP A 10 24.36 8.85 18.48
C ASP A 10 24.04 9.98 19.47
N SER A 11 25.05 10.77 19.88
CA SER A 11 24.84 11.92 20.77
C SER A 11 24.02 13.04 20.12
N MET A 12 24.24 13.31 18.82
CA MET A 12 23.45 14.30 18.09
C MET A 12 21.99 13.84 17.98
N MET A 13 21.75 12.57 17.72
CA MET A 13 20.43 11.98 17.65
C MET A 13 19.66 12.15 18.97
N GLU A 14 20.29 11.75 20.10
CA GLU A 14 19.69 11.92 21.43
C GLU A 14 19.34 13.38 21.74
N MET A 15 20.27 14.30 21.47
CA MET A 15 20.03 15.74 21.68
C MET A 15 18.90 16.28 20.80
N THR A 16 18.81 15.84 19.56
CA THR A 16 17.74 16.25 18.63
C THR A 16 16.40 15.74 19.10
N MET A 17 16.30 14.46 19.50
CA MET A 17 15.06 13.87 20.04
C MET A 17 14.61 14.60 21.32
N GLU A 18 15.54 14.89 22.23
CA GLU A 18 15.25 15.66 23.45
C GLU A 18 14.76 17.08 23.11
N ALA A 19 15.40 17.73 22.14
CA ALA A 19 14.99 19.07 21.68
C ALA A 19 13.60 19.06 21.04
N ILE A 20 13.24 18.04 20.27
CA ILE A 20 11.91 17.85 19.68
C ILE A 20 10.87 17.68 20.80
N THR A 21 11.12 16.75 21.71
CA THR A 21 10.16 16.35 22.76
C THR A 21 9.88 17.50 23.74
N ASN A 22 10.89 18.33 24.07
CA ASN A 22 10.78 19.44 25.02
C ASN A 22 10.31 20.75 24.37
N ASN A 23 10.14 20.79 23.04
CA ASN A 23 9.76 22.02 22.34
C ASN A 23 8.24 22.20 22.31
N LYS A 24 7.73 23.13 23.12
CA LYS A 24 6.29 23.45 23.18
C LYS A 24 5.70 23.93 21.85
N LYS A 25 6.51 24.48 20.94
CA LYS A 25 6.01 24.92 19.63
C LYS A 25 5.74 23.75 18.69
N LEU A 26 6.40 22.61 18.90
CA LEU A 26 6.20 21.37 18.14
C LEU A 26 5.07 20.49 18.71
N GLU A 27 4.66 20.73 19.96
CA GLU A 27 3.62 19.93 20.63
C GLU A 27 2.32 19.78 19.81
N PRO A 28 1.77 20.81 19.15
CA PRO A 28 0.57 20.65 18.33
C PRO A 28 0.79 19.71 17.12
N ALA A 29 1.94 19.80 16.46
CA ALA A 29 2.27 18.95 15.31
C ALA A 29 2.51 17.49 15.75
N LEU A 30 3.22 17.28 16.86
CA LEU A 30 3.42 15.95 17.44
C LEU A 30 2.09 15.32 17.89
N ASN A 31 1.20 16.09 18.48
CA ASN A 31 -0.13 15.61 18.86
C ASN A 31 -0.96 15.21 17.63
N GLU A 32 -0.83 15.94 16.53
CA GLU A 32 -1.46 15.57 15.26
C GLU A 32 -0.89 14.25 14.72
N LEU A 33 0.43 14.12 14.63
CA LEU A 33 1.13 12.90 14.23
C LEU A 33 0.66 11.67 15.02
N PHE A 34 0.63 11.79 16.35
CA PHE A 34 0.27 10.68 17.22
C PHE A 34 -1.21 10.28 17.15
N LYS A 35 -2.09 11.10 16.58
CA LYS A 35 -3.46 10.64 16.24
C LYS A 35 -3.47 9.53 15.20
N TYR A 36 -2.53 9.56 14.28
CA TYR A 36 -2.42 8.59 13.17
C TYR A 36 -1.49 7.42 13.50
N ALA A 37 -0.74 7.47 14.58
CA ALA A 37 0.16 6.42 15.03
C ALA A 37 -0.54 5.43 15.99
N PRO A 38 -0.08 4.16 16.06
CA PRO A 38 -0.46 3.24 17.13
C PRO A 38 -0.20 3.85 18.51
N GLN A 39 -1.09 3.55 19.48
CA GLN A 39 -1.00 4.05 20.87
C GLN A 39 -0.02 3.19 21.69
N ASP A 40 1.22 3.09 21.21
CA ASP A 40 2.32 2.33 21.80
C ASP A 40 3.52 3.26 21.99
N GLU A 41 4.01 3.36 23.24
CA GLU A 41 5.13 4.24 23.58
C GLU A 41 6.41 3.89 22.79
N LYS A 42 6.64 2.60 22.53
CA LYS A 42 7.78 2.13 21.75
C LYS A 42 7.67 2.58 20.29
N TYR A 43 6.46 2.51 19.72
CA TYR A 43 6.21 2.98 18.35
C TYR A 43 6.38 4.49 18.24
N GLN A 44 5.84 5.25 19.21
CA GLN A 44 6.01 6.72 19.27
C GLN A 44 7.49 7.10 19.38
N PHE A 45 8.28 6.35 20.18
CA PHE A 45 9.72 6.56 20.26
C PHE A 45 10.42 6.31 18.92
N ILE A 46 10.05 5.25 18.20
CA ILE A 46 10.58 4.96 16.85
C ILE A 46 10.27 6.11 15.89
N LEU A 47 9.04 6.61 15.88
CA LEU A 47 8.66 7.76 15.04
C LEU A 47 9.48 9.01 15.35
N LEU A 48 9.69 9.34 16.61
CA LEU A 48 10.53 10.47 17.00
C LEU A 48 11.98 10.30 16.55
N HIS A 49 12.49 9.05 16.62
CA HIS A 49 13.82 8.73 16.13
C HIS A 49 13.92 8.88 14.59
N GLU A 50 12.91 8.44 13.86
CA GLU A 50 12.87 8.59 12.39
C GLU A 50 12.81 10.07 11.99
N ILE A 51 11.99 10.89 12.65
CA ILE A 51 11.90 12.33 12.39
C ILE A 51 13.25 13.02 12.69
N ALA A 52 13.88 12.68 13.80
CA ALA A 52 15.19 13.24 14.16
C ALA A 52 16.27 12.82 13.16
N ASN A 53 16.24 11.56 12.70
CA ASN A 53 17.17 11.05 11.71
C ASN A 53 16.99 11.73 10.35
N GLN A 54 15.76 11.87 9.89
CA GLN A 54 15.43 12.58 8.65
C GLN A 54 15.93 14.04 8.70
N TYR A 55 15.63 14.76 9.77
CA TYR A 55 16.09 16.15 9.95
C TYR A 55 17.63 16.25 9.93
N LEU A 56 18.31 15.36 10.64
CA LEU A 56 19.79 15.36 10.66
C LEU A 56 20.37 14.99 9.28
N HIS A 57 19.74 14.11 8.54
CA HIS A 57 20.15 13.76 7.19
C HIS A 57 20.02 14.96 6.24
N GLU A 58 18.90 15.67 6.29
CA GLU A 58 18.68 16.89 5.52
C GLU A 58 19.71 17.99 5.86
N LEU A 59 20.09 18.14 7.12
CA LEU A 59 21.14 19.10 7.53
C LEU A 59 22.54 18.71 7.06
N LEU A 60 22.81 17.43 6.79
CA LEU A 60 24.09 16.95 6.28
C LEU A 60 24.19 17.05 4.76
N ASP A 61 23.08 17.15 4.07
CA ASP A 61 23.04 17.38 2.63
C ASP A 61 23.36 18.86 2.32
N ILE A 62 24.44 19.11 1.58
CA ILE A 62 24.95 20.45 1.29
C ILE A 62 23.97 21.25 0.42
N ASP A 63 23.16 20.56 -0.39
CA ASP A 63 22.20 21.17 -1.33
C ASP A 63 20.79 21.26 -0.75
N SER A 64 20.57 20.84 0.51
CA SER A 64 19.25 20.85 1.14
C SER A 64 18.78 22.27 1.51
N GLU A 65 17.53 22.55 1.20
CA GLU A 65 16.83 23.79 1.62
C GLU A 65 16.69 23.91 3.14
N PHE A 66 16.91 22.83 3.90
CA PHE A 66 16.83 22.81 5.36
C PHE A 66 17.83 23.74 6.04
N HIS A 67 18.91 24.16 5.34
CA HIS A 67 19.84 25.17 5.84
C HIS A 67 19.22 26.56 6.02
N ASP A 68 18.14 26.86 5.30
CA ASP A 68 17.43 28.14 5.37
C ASP A 68 16.32 28.15 6.42
N TYR A 69 15.98 27.00 7.00
CA TYR A 69 14.93 26.86 8.01
C TYR A 69 15.51 26.92 9.43
N SER A 70 14.70 27.47 10.35
CA SER A 70 14.96 27.29 11.79
C SER A 70 14.78 25.82 12.17
N PHE A 71 15.35 25.41 13.31
CA PHE A 71 15.15 24.06 13.85
C PHE A 71 13.67 23.66 13.93
N GLU A 72 12.81 24.60 14.41
CA GLU A 72 11.37 24.34 14.57
C GLU A 72 10.67 24.15 13.21
N GLU A 73 11.02 24.93 12.20
CA GLU A 73 10.46 24.82 10.85
C GLU A 73 10.88 23.52 10.18
N GLY A 74 12.17 23.19 10.20
CA GLY A 74 12.67 21.95 9.61
C GLY A 74 12.06 20.70 10.26
N ILE A 75 12.03 20.63 11.59
CA ILE A 75 11.38 19.52 12.30
C ILE A 75 9.87 19.44 11.99
N LYS A 76 9.20 20.59 11.86
CA LYS A 76 7.77 20.61 11.53
C LYS A 76 7.50 20.02 10.15
N ILE A 77 8.34 20.31 9.15
CA ILE A 77 8.27 19.69 7.82
C ILE A 77 8.39 18.17 7.93
N CYS A 78 9.40 17.65 8.64
CA CYS A 78 9.57 16.20 8.84
C CYS A 78 8.36 15.56 9.55
N ILE A 79 7.76 16.26 10.54
CA ILE A 79 6.55 15.79 11.22
C ILE A 79 5.35 15.74 10.26
N GLU A 80 5.16 16.77 9.43
CA GLU A 80 4.07 16.84 8.45
C GLU A 80 4.18 15.74 7.41
N GLU A 81 5.35 15.53 6.82
CA GLU A 81 5.62 14.43 5.87
C GLU A 81 5.35 13.06 6.52
N LYS A 82 5.83 12.86 7.76
CA LYS A 82 5.58 11.61 8.49
C LYS A 82 4.10 11.43 8.85
N THR A 83 3.39 12.51 9.14
CA THR A 83 1.95 12.49 9.41
C THR A 83 1.17 12.06 8.17
N ASP A 84 1.51 12.59 7.01
CA ASP A 84 0.85 12.23 5.74
C ASP A 84 1.15 10.78 5.37
N TYR A 85 2.38 10.31 5.53
CA TYR A 85 2.73 8.90 5.38
C TYR A 85 1.89 7.98 6.27
N LEU A 86 1.70 8.34 7.57
CA LEU A 86 0.89 7.53 8.49
C LEU A 86 -0.60 7.56 8.16
N LYS A 87 -1.13 8.69 7.69
CA LYS A 87 -2.52 8.76 7.22
C LYS A 87 -2.76 7.75 6.11
N GLU A 88 -1.89 7.74 5.12
CA GLU A 88 -2.00 6.80 3.99
C GLU A 88 -1.82 5.35 4.45
N ARG A 89 -0.79 5.08 5.27
CA ARG A 89 -0.48 3.74 5.76
C ARG A 89 -1.60 3.09 6.57
N PHE A 90 -2.25 3.85 7.46
CA PHE A 90 -3.29 3.33 8.35
C PHE A 90 -4.70 3.65 7.87
N GLN A 91 -4.85 4.34 6.77
CA GLN A 91 -6.14 4.59 6.17
C GLN A 91 -6.61 3.36 5.38
N ILE A 92 -7.84 2.93 5.71
CA ILE A 92 -8.54 1.88 4.99
C ILE A 92 -9.63 2.53 4.16
N CYS A 93 -9.74 2.16 2.91
CA CYS A 93 -10.87 2.48 2.05
C CYS A 93 -11.75 1.23 1.88
N THR A 94 -13.04 1.47 1.87
CA THR A 94 -14.07 0.48 1.55
C THR A 94 -14.60 0.77 0.17
N ILE A 95 -14.39 -0.15 -0.77
CA ILE A 95 -14.79 0.00 -2.16
C ILE A 95 -15.81 -1.09 -2.51
N GLN A 96 -16.92 -0.70 -3.12
CA GLN A 96 -17.89 -1.61 -3.71
C GLN A 96 -17.58 -1.78 -5.19
N PHE A 97 -17.37 -3.02 -5.61
CA PHE A 97 -17.20 -3.41 -7.01
C PHE A 97 -18.48 -4.03 -7.53
N GLN A 98 -18.83 -3.71 -8.76
CA GLN A 98 -20.01 -4.22 -9.42
C GLN A 98 -19.66 -4.71 -10.84
N LEU A 99 -19.97 -5.97 -11.10
CA LEU A 99 -19.96 -6.59 -12.42
C LEU A 99 -21.36 -7.14 -12.68
N ASP A 100 -22.11 -6.52 -13.59
CA ASP A 100 -23.53 -6.84 -13.84
C ASP A 100 -24.36 -6.84 -12.56
N ASP A 101 -24.91 -7.99 -12.15
CA ASP A 101 -25.69 -8.19 -10.93
C ASP A 101 -24.87 -8.72 -9.74
N ILE A 102 -23.55 -8.90 -9.93
CA ILE A 102 -22.61 -9.36 -8.91
C ILE A 102 -22.02 -8.15 -8.19
N THR A 103 -22.06 -8.15 -6.86
CA THR A 103 -21.38 -7.09 -6.08
C THR A 103 -20.45 -7.69 -5.04
N ARG A 104 -19.33 -6.97 -4.82
CA ARG A 104 -18.36 -7.23 -3.74
C ARG A 104 -18.02 -5.91 -3.07
N THR A 105 -18.14 -5.85 -1.76
CA THR A 105 -17.65 -4.70 -0.98
C THR A 105 -16.42 -5.16 -0.22
N ILE A 106 -15.28 -4.56 -0.54
CA ILE A 106 -13.96 -4.98 -0.05
C ILE A 106 -13.29 -3.81 0.66
N THR A 107 -12.62 -4.10 1.76
CA THR A 107 -11.73 -3.14 2.45
C THR A 107 -10.31 -3.29 1.97
N PHE A 108 -9.59 -2.16 1.79
CA PHE A 108 -8.21 -2.14 1.37
C PHE A 108 -7.41 -1.08 2.16
N PRO A 109 -6.12 -1.32 2.44
CA PRO A 109 -5.20 -0.23 2.78
C PRO A 109 -5.16 0.78 1.63
N LYS A 110 -5.28 2.08 1.93
CA LYS A 110 -5.34 3.12 0.88
C LYS A 110 -4.07 3.19 0.03
N ARG A 111 -2.93 2.80 0.59
CA ARG A 111 -1.65 2.74 -0.11
C ARG A 111 -1.40 1.45 -0.91
N LEU A 112 -2.36 0.52 -0.93
CA LEU A 112 -2.23 -0.71 -1.71
C LEU A 112 -2.03 -0.35 -3.20
N PRO A 113 -1.05 -0.95 -3.90
CA PRO A 113 -0.87 -0.78 -5.34
C PRO A 113 -2.16 -1.11 -6.10
N LEU A 114 -2.45 -0.36 -7.17
CA LEU A 114 -3.64 -0.58 -7.98
C LEU A 114 -3.64 -1.95 -8.65
N ALA A 115 -2.47 -2.47 -9.01
CA ALA A 115 -2.32 -3.83 -9.54
C ALA A 115 -2.74 -4.87 -8.48
N ASP A 116 -2.24 -4.73 -7.24
CA ASP A 116 -2.61 -5.62 -6.15
C ASP A 116 -4.10 -5.56 -5.83
N MET A 117 -4.70 -4.35 -5.79
CA MET A 117 -6.15 -4.19 -5.66
C MET A 117 -6.89 -4.97 -6.75
N THR A 118 -6.42 -4.87 -8.00
CA THR A 118 -7.02 -5.56 -9.14
C THR A 118 -6.95 -7.08 -8.98
N TYR A 119 -5.83 -7.63 -8.51
CA TYR A 119 -5.69 -9.08 -8.25
C TYR A 119 -6.67 -9.56 -7.15
N PHE A 120 -6.88 -8.78 -6.11
CA PHE A 120 -7.91 -9.07 -5.11
C PHE A 120 -9.33 -9.01 -5.69
N VAL A 121 -9.63 -8.02 -6.54
CA VAL A 121 -10.93 -7.90 -7.22
C VAL A 121 -11.17 -9.10 -8.13
N MET A 122 -10.18 -9.50 -8.94
CA MET A 122 -10.26 -10.70 -9.78
C MET A 122 -10.57 -11.94 -8.93
N SER A 123 -9.83 -12.14 -7.85
CA SER A 123 -10.06 -13.26 -6.92
C SER A 123 -11.47 -13.25 -6.34
N SER A 124 -11.97 -12.07 -5.92
CA SER A 124 -13.30 -11.94 -5.31
C SER A 124 -14.47 -12.13 -6.27
N LEU A 125 -14.25 -11.82 -7.56
CA LEU A 125 -15.23 -11.96 -8.63
C LEU A 125 -15.06 -13.25 -9.44
N ASP A 126 -14.10 -14.08 -9.07
CA ASP A 126 -13.72 -15.32 -9.80
C ASP A 126 -13.32 -15.05 -11.26
N ILE A 127 -12.72 -13.89 -11.56
CA ILE A 127 -12.25 -13.56 -12.90
C ILE A 127 -10.96 -14.34 -13.20
N VAL A 128 -10.93 -14.98 -14.37
CA VAL A 128 -9.77 -15.77 -14.81
C VAL A 128 -8.57 -14.86 -15.09
N CYS A 129 -7.37 -15.27 -14.68
CA CYS A 129 -6.13 -14.50 -14.80
C CYS A 129 -5.54 -14.39 -16.22
N SER A 130 -6.30 -14.70 -17.29
CA SER A 130 -5.86 -14.53 -18.68
C SER A 130 -6.21 -13.18 -19.30
N TYR A 131 -6.86 -12.31 -18.57
CA TYR A 131 -7.33 -11.02 -19.07
C TYR A 131 -6.31 -9.89 -18.83
N ASP A 132 -6.09 -9.06 -19.86
CA ASP A 132 -5.48 -7.74 -19.63
C ASP A 132 -6.44 -6.85 -18.85
N PHE A 133 -5.90 -5.89 -18.08
CA PHE A 133 -6.74 -5.00 -17.28
C PHE A 133 -6.22 -3.56 -17.29
N MET A 134 -7.14 -2.63 -17.05
CA MET A 134 -6.88 -1.19 -17.01
C MET A 134 -7.86 -0.51 -16.05
N ILE A 135 -7.40 0.51 -15.33
CA ILE A 135 -8.28 1.40 -14.56
C ILE A 135 -8.45 2.73 -15.30
N ASN A 136 -9.69 3.19 -15.41
CA ASN A 136 -10.03 4.57 -15.82
C ASN A 136 -10.66 5.29 -14.63
N CYS A 137 -10.07 6.38 -14.19
CA CYS A 137 -10.59 7.26 -13.15
C CYS A 137 -10.59 8.70 -13.65
N GLU A 138 -11.76 9.35 -13.69
CA GLU A 138 -11.94 10.73 -14.15
C GLU A 138 -11.36 11.03 -15.55
N GLY A 139 -11.32 10.02 -16.42
CA GLY A 139 -10.77 10.12 -17.78
C GLY A 139 -9.24 9.96 -17.85
N ILE A 140 -8.60 9.58 -16.74
CA ILE A 140 -7.19 9.17 -16.70
C ILE A 140 -7.16 7.65 -16.76
N ASP A 141 -6.45 7.12 -17.74
CA ASP A 141 -6.21 5.68 -17.88
C ASP A 141 -4.91 5.31 -17.17
N TYR A 142 -4.97 4.28 -16.31
CA TYR A 142 -3.82 3.69 -15.66
C TYR A 142 -3.54 2.34 -16.35
N SER A 143 -2.43 2.26 -17.04
CA SER A 143 -1.93 1.02 -17.64
C SER A 143 -1.45 0.03 -16.56
N THR A 144 -1.28 -1.24 -16.93
CA THR A 144 -0.77 -2.27 -16.00
C THR A 144 0.56 -1.87 -15.36
N GLU A 145 1.46 -1.22 -16.11
CA GLU A 145 2.75 -0.75 -15.59
C GLU A 145 2.58 0.40 -14.57
N GLU A 146 1.66 1.35 -14.85
CA GLU A 146 1.37 2.44 -13.92
C GLU A 146 0.66 1.94 -12.67
N MET A 147 -0.17 0.91 -12.78
CA MET A 147 -0.89 0.32 -11.65
C MET A 147 0.04 -0.41 -10.67
N GLN A 148 1.23 -0.83 -11.08
CA GLN A 148 2.24 -1.41 -10.18
C GLN A 148 2.90 -0.36 -9.27
N ILE A 149 2.97 0.90 -9.71
CA ILE A 149 3.63 2.00 -8.99
C ILE A 149 2.66 3.00 -8.35
N CYS A 150 1.43 3.09 -8.85
CA CYS A 150 0.36 3.91 -8.28
C CYS A 150 -0.45 3.09 -7.26
N SER A 151 -0.92 3.76 -6.21
CA SER A 151 -1.75 3.19 -5.15
C SER A 151 -3.21 3.64 -5.27
N ILE A 152 -4.10 3.09 -4.45
CA ILE A 152 -5.50 3.56 -4.35
C ILE A 152 -5.56 5.05 -3.95
N ALA A 153 -4.58 5.55 -3.18
CA ALA A 153 -4.49 6.96 -2.81
C ALA A 153 -4.34 7.88 -4.02
N ASP A 154 -3.63 7.42 -5.07
CA ASP A 154 -3.37 8.20 -6.28
C ASP A 154 -4.61 8.40 -7.16
N LEU A 155 -5.66 7.61 -6.95
CA LEU A 155 -6.96 7.84 -7.59
C LEU A 155 -7.68 9.09 -7.05
N CYS A 156 -7.24 9.65 -5.92
CA CYS A 156 -7.79 10.85 -5.28
C CYS A 156 -9.32 10.83 -5.07
N LEU A 157 -9.90 9.64 -4.85
CA LEU A 157 -11.35 9.46 -4.74
C LEU A 157 -11.92 10.16 -3.50
N GLU A 158 -13.06 10.82 -3.68
CA GLU A 158 -13.95 11.24 -2.60
C GLU A 158 -15.07 10.21 -2.39
N LYS A 159 -15.75 10.31 -1.25
CA LYS A 159 -16.88 9.41 -0.94
C LYS A 159 -17.94 9.44 -2.02
N ASN A 160 -18.29 8.28 -2.58
CA ASN A 160 -19.19 7.98 -3.69
C ASN A 160 -18.60 8.23 -5.08
N ASP A 161 -17.35 8.63 -5.20
CA ASP A 161 -16.70 8.66 -6.51
C ASP A 161 -16.57 7.25 -7.08
N MET A 162 -16.55 7.19 -8.40
CA MET A 162 -16.56 5.96 -9.16
C MET A 162 -15.39 5.92 -10.13
N PHE A 163 -14.85 4.75 -10.33
CA PHE A 163 -13.87 4.45 -11.37
C PHE A 163 -14.26 3.18 -12.11
N LEU A 164 -13.69 2.96 -13.28
CA LEU A 164 -13.91 1.78 -14.09
C LEU A 164 -12.66 0.92 -14.11
N LEU A 165 -12.79 -0.34 -13.68
CA LEU A 165 -11.78 -1.37 -13.86
C LEU A 165 -12.27 -2.28 -14.99
N SER A 166 -11.48 -2.38 -16.06
CA SER A 166 -11.85 -3.11 -17.27
C SER A 166 -10.94 -4.29 -17.46
N PHE A 167 -11.52 -5.46 -17.73
CA PHE A 167 -10.81 -6.67 -18.09
C PHE A 167 -11.06 -7.01 -19.55
N PHE A 168 -10.01 -7.37 -20.27
CA PHE A 168 -10.04 -7.66 -21.71
C PHE A 168 -9.46 -9.05 -21.97
N ASP A 169 -10.20 -9.85 -22.72
CA ASP A 169 -9.65 -11.06 -23.32
C ASP A 169 -9.28 -10.73 -24.77
N SER A 170 -7.97 -10.66 -25.04
CA SER A 170 -7.46 -10.38 -26.37
C SER A 170 -7.69 -11.51 -27.39
N GLU A 171 -8.00 -12.74 -26.96
CA GLU A 171 -8.27 -13.88 -27.81
C GLU A 171 -9.74 -13.97 -28.24
N THR A 172 -10.67 -13.60 -27.33
CA THR A 172 -12.12 -13.72 -27.55
C THR A 172 -12.80 -12.38 -27.82
N ASP A 173 -12.09 -11.24 -27.72
CA ASP A 173 -12.65 -9.88 -27.71
C ASP A 173 -13.70 -9.67 -26.61
N GLU A 174 -13.68 -10.47 -25.55
CA GLU A 174 -14.55 -10.29 -24.38
C GLU A 174 -14.09 -9.10 -23.54
N PHE A 175 -15.07 -8.39 -23.01
CA PHE A 175 -14.86 -7.18 -22.21
C PHE A 175 -15.75 -7.21 -20.98
N TYR A 176 -15.14 -7.11 -19.80
CA TYR A 176 -15.83 -7.12 -18.50
C TYR A 176 -15.58 -5.81 -17.78
N PRO A 177 -16.54 -4.86 -17.83
CA PRO A 177 -16.44 -3.61 -17.08
C PRO A 177 -16.85 -3.82 -15.63
N VAL A 178 -15.95 -3.61 -14.70
CA VAL A 178 -16.21 -3.62 -13.26
C VAL A 178 -16.22 -2.19 -12.75
N THR A 179 -17.34 -1.72 -12.22
CA THR A 179 -17.43 -0.39 -11.62
C THR A 179 -16.96 -0.46 -10.17
N GLY A 180 -15.94 0.31 -9.80
CA GLY A 180 -15.52 0.54 -8.42
C GLY A 180 -16.14 1.83 -7.88
N LYS A 181 -16.66 1.80 -6.63
CA LYS A 181 -17.23 2.96 -5.94
C LYS A 181 -16.68 3.06 -4.53
N LEU A 182 -16.09 4.19 -4.16
CA LEU A 182 -15.65 4.46 -2.79
C LEU A 182 -16.86 4.66 -1.87
N ILE A 183 -17.02 3.78 -0.88
CA ILE A 183 -18.11 3.82 0.10
C ILE A 183 -17.72 4.56 1.36
N ASN A 184 -16.52 4.30 1.89
CA ASN A 184 -16.05 4.86 3.14
C ASN A 184 -14.53 4.87 3.22
N GLU A 185 -13.99 5.74 4.08
CA GLU A 185 -12.60 5.74 4.52
C GLU A 185 -12.54 5.80 6.04
N GLU A 186 -11.65 5.02 6.64
CA GLU A 186 -11.45 4.99 8.08
C GLU A 186 -9.99 4.71 8.46
N LEU A 187 -9.64 4.94 9.73
CA LEU A 187 -8.32 4.63 10.24
C LEU A 187 -8.35 3.31 11.00
N ASN A 188 -7.52 2.36 10.57
CA ASN A 188 -7.27 1.13 11.29
C ASN A 188 -5.77 1.03 11.64
N LYS A 189 -5.45 1.10 12.94
CA LYS A 189 -4.09 1.18 13.48
C LYS A 189 -3.58 -0.12 14.08
N LYS A 190 -4.36 -1.19 14.04
CA LYS A 190 -4.11 -2.41 14.83
C LYS A 190 -3.77 -3.62 14.00
N GLU A 191 -4.22 -3.68 12.75
CA GLU A 191 -4.13 -4.86 11.92
C GLU A 191 -2.93 -4.78 10.98
N ILE A 192 -2.38 -5.93 10.63
CA ILE A 192 -1.40 -6.10 9.56
C ILE A 192 -2.07 -5.78 8.22
N GLU A 193 -1.35 -5.28 7.25
CA GLU A 193 -1.94 -4.77 5.99
C GLU A 193 -2.80 -5.80 5.26
N LEU A 194 -2.35 -7.06 5.15
CA LEU A 194 -3.13 -8.12 4.52
C LEU A 194 -4.40 -8.50 5.30
N GLU A 195 -4.35 -8.46 6.64
CA GLU A 195 -5.52 -8.74 7.49
C GLU A 195 -6.60 -7.65 7.38
N ARG A 196 -6.27 -6.50 6.77
CA ARG A 196 -7.22 -5.41 6.51
C ARG A 196 -7.94 -5.55 5.17
N ILE A 197 -7.52 -6.50 4.32
CA ILE A 197 -8.15 -6.77 3.04
C ILE A 197 -9.18 -7.87 3.24
N GLN A 198 -10.46 -7.49 3.20
CA GLN A 198 -11.56 -8.40 3.47
C GLN A 198 -12.77 -8.07 2.59
N VAL A 199 -13.44 -9.11 2.10
CA VAL A 199 -14.82 -9.00 1.57
C VAL A 199 -15.74 -8.86 2.77
N ILE A 200 -16.40 -7.72 2.90
CA ILE A 200 -17.34 -7.44 3.99
C ILE A 200 -18.81 -7.60 3.59
N GLU A 201 -19.08 -7.58 2.28
CA GLU A 201 -20.41 -7.81 1.72
C GLU A 201 -20.27 -8.41 0.32
N ALA A 202 -21.08 -9.41 0.02
CA ALA A 202 -21.14 -10.06 -1.28
C ALA A 202 -22.59 -10.33 -1.69
N GLN A 203 -22.89 -10.08 -2.96
CA GLN A 203 -24.16 -10.41 -3.56
C GLN A 203 -23.91 -11.15 -4.88
N ASN A 204 -24.57 -12.27 -5.05
CA ASN A 204 -24.40 -13.23 -6.13
C ASN A 204 -22.98 -13.82 -6.20
N GLU A 205 -22.84 -14.93 -6.89
CA GLU A 205 -21.54 -15.57 -7.14
C GLU A 205 -20.91 -15.03 -8.43
N GLY A 206 -19.59 -15.25 -8.59
CA GLY A 206 -18.88 -14.87 -9.80
C GLY A 206 -19.35 -15.65 -11.03
N PRO A 207 -19.11 -15.12 -12.23
CA PRO A 207 -19.67 -15.66 -13.46
C PRO A 207 -19.15 -17.06 -13.83
N TRP A 208 -18.06 -17.50 -13.18
CA TRP A 208 -17.45 -18.82 -13.43
C TRP A 208 -17.67 -19.84 -12.30
N VAL A 209 -18.48 -19.49 -11.29
CA VAL A 209 -18.86 -20.40 -10.21
C VAL A 209 -20.07 -21.25 -10.66
N GLU A 210 -20.08 -22.54 -10.30
CA GLU A 210 -21.20 -23.42 -10.65
C GLU A 210 -22.51 -22.93 -10.04
N GLU A 211 -23.63 -22.98 -10.80
CA GLU A 211 -24.93 -22.38 -10.46
C GLU A 211 -25.51 -22.76 -9.08
N ASN A 212 -24.96 -23.74 -8.38
CA ASN A 212 -25.43 -24.22 -7.08
C ASN A 212 -24.43 -24.04 -5.93
N GLU A 213 -23.31 -23.40 -6.17
CA GLU A 213 -22.36 -23.04 -5.13
C GLU A 213 -22.70 -21.68 -4.54
N HIS A 214 -23.01 -21.68 -3.25
CA HIS A 214 -23.16 -20.45 -2.47
C HIS A 214 -22.09 -20.42 -1.38
N ARG A 215 -21.09 -19.57 -1.57
CA ARG A 215 -20.01 -19.41 -0.60
C ARG A 215 -20.38 -18.40 0.48
N THR A 216 -20.07 -18.74 1.71
CA THR A 216 -20.14 -17.81 2.84
C THR A 216 -19.07 -16.72 2.71
N LEU A 217 -19.21 -15.60 3.43
CA LEU A 217 -18.17 -14.56 3.49
C LEU A 217 -16.83 -15.10 4.02
N GLU A 218 -16.86 -16.07 4.92
CA GLU A 218 -15.67 -16.71 5.46
C GLU A 218 -14.93 -17.48 4.35
N GLU A 219 -15.64 -18.32 3.59
CA GLU A 219 -15.09 -19.07 2.46
C GLU A 219 -14.56 -18.13 1.35
N GLN A 220 -15.25 -17.02 1.07
CA GLN A 220 -14.78 -16.01 0.13
C GLN A 220 -13.50 -15.32 0.59
N ASN A 221 -13.39 -15.01 1.89
CA ASN A 221 -12.18 -14.41 2.44
C ASN A 221 -11.01 -15.40 2.49
N ASP A 222 -11.24 -16.68 2.75
CA ASP A 222 -10.22 -17.72 2.71
C ASP A 222 -9.64 -17.87 1.28
N GLN A 223 -10.49 -17.76 0.26
CA GLN A 223 -10.08 -17.82 -1.14
C GLN A 223 -9.46 -16.51 -1.65
N LEU A 224 -9.83 -15.37 -1.05
CA LEU A 224 -9.39 -14.04 -1.49
C LEU A 224 -7.86 -13.93 -1.52
N VAL A 225 -7.21 -14.34 -0.45
CA VAL A 225 -5.75 -14.25 -0.31
C VAL A 225 -5.03 -15.23 -1.23
N SER A 226 -5.51 -16.49 -1.29
CA SER A 226 -4.89 -17.50 -2.17
C SER A 226 -5.05 -17.13 -3.65
N GLY A 227 -6.23 -16.63 -4.05
CA GLY A 227 -6.48 -16.16 -5.41
C GLY A 227 -5.68 -14.90 -5.76
N PHE A 228 -5.49 -13.99 -4.80
CA PHE A 228 -4.61 -12.84 -4.97
C PHE A 228 -3.18 -13.27 -5.33
N PHE A 229 -2.57 -14.16 -4.54
CA PHE A 229 -1.21 -14.63 -4.82
C PHE A 229 -1.11 -15.38 -6.15
N PHE A 230 -2.12 -16.17 -6.50
CA PHE A 230 -2.18 -16.84 -7.79
C PHE A 230 -2.18 -15.83 -8.96
N ASN A 231 -3.03 -14.80 -8.89
CA ASN A 231 -3.09 -13.75 -9.90
C ASN A 231 -1.77 -12.97 -9.96
N LYS A 232 -1.22 -12.57 -8.80
CA LYS A 232 0.06 -11.87 -8.73
C LYS A 232 1.20 -12.68 -9.36
N MET A 233 1.27 -13.97 -9.06
CA MET A 233 2.27 -14.88 -9.65
C MET A 233 2.12 -14.95 -11.18
N PHE A 234 0.89 -15.05 -11.68
CA PHE A 234 0.63 -15.11 -13.12
C PHE A 234 1.12 -13.85 -13.85
N TYR A 235 0.82 -12.65 -13.32
CA TYR A 235 1.13 -11.39 -14.01
C TYR A 235 2.54 -10.87 -13.77
N GLU A 236 3.08 -11.06 -12.58
CA GLU A 236 4.35 -10.45 -12.17
C GLU A 236 5.52 -11.43 -12.15
N ARG A 237 5.23 -12.74 -11.98
CA ARG A 237 6.24 -13.78 -11.86
C ARG A 237 5.93 -14.99 -12.76
N PRO A 238 5.90 -14.79 -14.09
CA PRO A 238 5.61 -15.85 -15.04
C PRO A 238 6.62 -17.02 -14.94
N ASP A 239 7.82 -16.78 -14.42
CA ASP A 239 8.81 -17.80 -14.11
C ASP A 239 8.32 -18.78 -13.03
N LEU A 240 7.74 -18.27 -11.94
CA LEU A 240 7.17 -19.11 -10.87
C LEU A 240 5.84 -19.76 -11.31
N PHE A 241 5.06 -19.06 -12.11
CA PHE A 241 3.83 -19.61 -12.65
C PHE A 241 4.09 -20.82 -13.57
N GLU A 242 5.12 -20.78 -14.40
CA GLU A 242 5.57 -21.91 -15.23
C GLU A 242 6.02 -23.11 -14.35
N GLU A 243 6.68 -22.85 -13.21
CA GLU A 243 7.03 -23.89 -12.24
C GLU A 243 5.79 -24.53 -11.60
N LEU A 244 4.76 -23.75 -11.31
CA LEU A 244 3.46 -24.22 -10.80
C LEU A 244 2.78 -25.16 -11.84
N GLU A 245 2.70 -24.76 -13.10
CA GLU A 245 2.16 -25.58 -14.19
C GLU A 245 2.94 -26.89 -14.38
N ASN A 246 4.23 -26.88 -14.11
CA ASN A 246 5.09 -28.06 -14.11
C ASN A 246 4.95 -28.94 -12.84
N GLY A 247 4.04 -28.59 -11.92
CA GLY A 247 3.66 -29.40 -10.77
C GLY A 247 4.48 -29.13 -9.51
N LYS A 248 5.16 -27.99 -9.42
CA LYS A 248 5.78 -27.56 -8.16
C LYS A 248 4.67 -27.15 -7.17
N ASP A 249 4.92 -27.37 -5.86
CA ASP A 249 3.97 -27.06 -4.81
C ASP A 249 3.73 -25.54 -4.73
N ILE A 250 2.45 -25.14 -4.73
CA ILE A 250 2.07 -23.72 -4.65
C ILE A 250 2.53 -23.06 -3.35
N GLU A 251 2.52 -23.77 -2.23
CA GLU A 251 2.98 -23.22 -0.94
C GLU A 251 4.48 -22.89 -0.99
N GLU A 252 5.28 -23.76 -1.62
CA GLU A 252 6.72 -23.52 -1.79
C GLU A 252 6.98 -22.28 -2.65
N LEU A 253 6.22 -22.10 -3.74
CA LEU A 253 6.32 -20.94 -4.63
C LEU A 253 5.86 -19.64 -3.94
N LEU A 254 4.81 -19.70 -3.14
CA LEU A 254 4.35 -18.56 -2.35
C LEU A 254 5.38 -18.13 -1.32
N PHE A 255 6.01 -19.07 -0.61
CA PHE A 255 7.10 -18.78 0.31
C PHE A 255 8.29 -18.13 -0.41
N GLN A 256 8.66 -18.62 -1.59
CA GLN A 256 9.73 -18.05 -2.39
C GLN A 256 9.41 -16.59 -2.78
N MET A 257 8.19 -16.31 -3.24
CA MET A 257 7.76 -14.98 -3.64
C MET A 257 7.77 -13.99 -2.46
N ILE A 258 7.26 -14.40 -1.30
CA ILE A 258 7.25 -13.58 -0.09
C ILE A 258 8.68 -13.30 0.41
N ASP A 259 9.56 -14.31 0.39
CA ASP A 259 10.94 -14.16 0.85
C ASP A 259 11.75 -13.22 -0.05
N GLU A 260 11.50 -13.24 -1.35
CA GLU A 260 12.11 -12.32 -2.31
C GLU A 260 11.60 -10.88 -2.13
N GLU A 261 10.28 -10.66 -1.96
CA GLU A 261 9.72 -9.33 -1.68
C GLU A 261 10.27 -8.74 -0.37
N LEU A 262 10.35 -9.53 0.70
CA LEU A 262 10.92 -9.08 1.98
C LEU A 262 12.40 -8.73 1.88
N ASN A 263 13.15 -9.38 0.99
CA ASN A 263 14.55 -9.08 0.77
C ASN A 263 14.75 -7.84 -0.12
N ASP A 264 13.86 -7.60 -1.08
CA ASP A 264 13.91 -6.40 -1.92
C ASP A 264 13.57 -5.12 -1.13
N ASP A 265 12.63 -5.16 -0.21
CA ASP A 265 12.30 -4.02 0.68
C ASP A 265 13.49 -3.60 1.56
N VAL A 266 14.39 -4.51 1.92
CA VAL A 266 15.61 -4.20 2.68
C VAL A 266 16.65 -3.45 1.84
N PHE A 267 16.63 -3.61 0.51
CA PHE A 267 17.56 -2.93 -0.42
C PHE A 267 16.99 -1.63 -1.03
N ASP A 268 15.68 -1.39 -0.98
CA ASP A 268 15.05 -0.22 -1.64
C ASP A 268 15.14 1.07 -0.82
N THR A 269 15.65 1.02 0.41
CA THR A 269 16.09 2.24 1.12
C THR A 269 17.21 2.98 0.38
N ASP A 270 17.99 2.29 -0.45
CA ASP A 270 19.04 2.92 -1.28
C ASP A 270 18.51 3.48 -2.63
N ARG A 271 17.39 2.98 -3.16
CA ARG A 271 16.83 3.42 -4.47
C ARG A 271 16.00 4.69 -4.39
N SER A 272 15.46 5.04 -3.24
CA SER A 272 14.73 6.30 -3.06
C SER A 272 15.62 7.54 -3.24
N GLU A 273 16.95 7.40 -3.02
CA GLU A 273 17.92 8.48 -3.22
C GLU A 273 18.24 8.74 -4.70
N GLU A 274 18.25 7.72 -5.57
CA GLU A 274 18.60 7.90 -6.98
C GLU A 274 17.49 8.58 -7.81
N ARG A 275 16.21 8.50 -7.42
CA ARG A 275 15.10 9.12 -8.17
C ARG A 275 14.96 10.63 -7.94
N ARG A 276 15.55 11.20 -6.89
CA ARG A 276 15.55 12.66 -6.64
C ARG A 276 16.61 13.44 -7.43
N VAL A 277 17.59 12.79 -8.03
CA VAL A 277 18.70 13.44 -8.78
C VAL A 277 18.40 13.68 -10.26
N GLY A 278 17.23 13.32 -10.76
CA GLY A 278 16.86 13.34 -12.19
C GLY A 278 15.80 14.38 -12.61
N LYS A 279 15.75 15.58 -11.98
CA LYS A 279 14.94 16.70 -12.54
C LYS A 279 15.66 18.01 -12.40
#